data_6ae1fa0eb6eafc37e8d006917a3c8fc3
#
_entry.id   6ae1fa0eb6eafc37e8d006917a3c8fc3
#
_cell.length_a   1.000
_cell.length_b   1.000
_cell.length_c   1.000
_cell.angle_alpha   90.00
_cell.angle_beta   90.00
_cell.angle_gamma   90.00
#
_symmetry.space_group_name_H-M   'P 1'
#
loop_
_entity.id
_entity.type
_entity.pdbx_description
1 polymer ?
#
loop_
_entity_poly.entity_id
_entity_poly.type
_entity_poly.pdbx_seq_one_letter_code
_entity_poly.pdbx_strand_id
1 'polypeptide(L)'
;MYITMNVEMAYLTGMILGNGEIQRGTRETTITIDIPYKNLYTDDLKDVSVYVKASTVDIRSIIEPLIGHDLTVTQSKHSTKMSFTKSNDEYVMRELMRLIGNGTHHSTMRMNPELFGITADEKKALLKGIADVTGYIRKSNIAFGQEGAHRVYIEIPGNWYMVIDIANMLKAIDVPVQTIDFGHPNFRDGKLVKYNEGNPNFWKKEHQVKIFANEFLAVGFN
;
A
#
# COMPACT_ATOMS: atom_id res chain seq x y z
N MET A 1 27.73 5.44 3.67
CA MET A 1 27.27 4.34 4.53
C MET A 1 26.18 3.63 3.74
N TYR A 2 26.47 2.45 3.21
CA TYR A 2 25.47 1.70 2.45
C TYR A 2 24.46 1.11 3.43
N ILE A 3 23.18 1.42 3.22
CA ILE A 3 22.08 0.87 3.97
C ILE A 3 21.93 -0.58 3.51
N THR A 4 22.18 -1.52 4.37
CA THR A 4 21.80 -2.92 4.14
C THR A 4 20.33 -3.06 4.51
N MET A 5 19.45 -2.56 3.64
CA MET A 5 18.05 -2.89 3.70
C MET A 5 17.90 -4.31 3.13
N ASN A 6 17.12 -5.16 3.75
CA ASN A 6 16.74 -6.43 3.13
C ASN A 6 15.35 -6.31 2.45
N VAL A 7 15.05 -7.28 1.61
CA VAL A 7 13.80 -7.31 0.83
C VAL A 7 12.56 -7.31 1.75
N GLU A 8 12.62 -8.01 2.87
CA GLU A 8 11.53 -8.12 3.85
C GLU A 8 11.29 -6.77 4.55
N MET A 9 12.35 -6.07 4.93
CA MET A 9 12.26 -4.73 5.52
C MET A 9 11.69 -3.72 4.51
N ALA A 10 12.10 -3.81 3.24
CA ALA A 10 11.56 -2.97 2.17
C ALA A 10 10.07 -3.22 1.98
N TYR A 11 9.65 -4.49 1.97
CA TYR A 11 8.25 -4.89 1.87
C TYR A 11 7.41 -4.34 3.03
N LEU A 12 7.85 -4.56 4.27
CA LEU A 12 7.17 -4.04 5.47
C LEU A 12 7.07 -2.51 5.46
N THR A 13 8.17 -1.83 5.07
CA THR A 13 8.16 -0.37 4.90
C THR A 13 7.13 0.07 3.87
N GLY A 14 7.02 -0.65 2.76
CA GLY A 14 6.01 -0.41 1.74
C GLY A 14 4.58 -0.54 2.26
N MET A 15 4.27 -1.58 3.00
CA MET A 15 2.95 -1.75 3.62
C MET A 15 2.60 -0.59 4.56
N ILE A 16 3.55 -0.15 5.39
CA ILE A 16 3.35 0.96 6.32
C ILE A 16 3.12 2.28 5.56
N LEU A 17 3.94 2.58 4.56
CA LEU A 17 3.78 3.77 3.72
C LEU A 17 2.46 3.77 2.94
N GLY A 18 1.99 2.59 2.51
CA GLY A 18 0.75 2.43 1.76
C GLY A 18 -0.49 2.68 2.61
N ASN A 19 -0.61 2.00 3.76
CA ASN A 19 -1.80 2.11 4.62
C ASN A 19 -1.50 1.81 6.10
N GLY A 20 -0.44 2.40 6.63
CA GLY A 20 -0.01 2.24 8.01
C GLY A 20 -0.36 3.42 8.92
N GLU A 21 -0.45 3.11 10.20
CA GLU A 21 -0.54 4.05 11.31
C GLU A 21 0.53 3.71 12.35
N ILE A 22 1.19 4.72 12.92
CA ILE A 22 2.26 4.58 13.89
C ILE A 22 1.91 5.34 15.16
N GLN A 23 1.77 4.63 16.26
CA GLN A 23 1.56 5.18 17.58
C GLN A 23 2.88 5.14 18.35
N ARG A 24 3.56 6.29 18.43
CA ARG A 24 4.86 6.42 19.07
C ARG A 24 4.69 6.61 20.58
N GLY A 25 5.20 5.67 21.35
CA GLY A 25 5.35 5.79 22.80
C GLY A 25 6.78 6.14 23.20
N THR A 26 7.00 6.37 24.48
CA THR A 26 8.33 6.73 25.03
C THR A 26 9.33 5.57 25.00
N ARG A 27 8.87 4.34 25.18
CA ARG A 27 9.70 3.13 25.18
C ARG A 27 9.39 2.18 24.03
N GLU A 28 8.15 2.16 23.58
CA GLU A 28 7.64 1.24 22.58
C GLU A 28 6.84 2.01 21.54
N THR A 29 6.82 1.46 20.34
CA THR A 29 6.03 1.97 19.21
C THR A 29 5.13 0.85 18.70
N THR A 30 3.87 1.18 18.50
CA THR A 30 2.88 0.28 17.86
C THR A 30 2.69 0.69 16.41
N ILE A 31 2.76 -0.27 15.50
CA ILE A 31 2.47 -0.11 14.08
C ILE A 31 1.23 -0.92 13.76
N THR A 32 0.27 -0.28 13.10
CA THR A 32 -0.94 -0.93 12.59
C THR A 32 -1.01 -0.73 11.08
N ILE A 33 -1.26 -1.81 10.33
CA ILE A 33 -1.42 -1.80 8.87
C ILE A 33 -2.82 -2.30 8.57
N ASP A 34 -3.59 -1.54 7.79
CA ASP A 34 -4.95 -1.90 7.39
C ASP A 34 -4.98 -2.33 5.92
N ILE A 35 -5.54 -3.52 5.65
CA ILE A 35 -5.70 -4.09 4.31
C ILE A 35 -7.20 -4.11 3.99
N PRO A 36 -7.71 -3.11 3.26
CA PRO A 36 -9.14 -2.98 2.98
C PRO A 36 -9.61 -3.99 1.93
N TYR A 37 -10.82 -4.54 2.11
CA TYR A 37 -11.45 -5.49 1.18
C TYR A 37 -12.20 -4.82 0.02
N LYS A 38 -12.24 -3.49 -0.05
CA LYS A 38 -13.03 -2.72 -1.01
C LYS A 38 -12.85 -3.07 -2.48
N ASN A 39 -11.78 -3.75 -2.81
CA ASN A 39 -11.36 -4.02 -4.18
C ASN A 39 -11.44 -5.50 -4.58
N LEU A 40 -11.87 -6.36 -3.67
CA LEU A 40 -12.07 -7.77 -3.96
C LEU A 40 -13.44 -7.97 -4.59
N TYR A 41 -13.46 -8.13 -5.90
CA TYR A 41 -14.66 -8.47 -6.67
C TYR A 41 -14.83 -9.98 -6.65
N THR A 42 -15.55 -10.49 -5.65
CA THR A 42 -16.09 -11.84 -5.69
C THR A 42 -17.60 -11.77 -5.44
N ASP A 43 -18.36 -12.58 -6.13
CA ASP A 43 -19.81 -12.67 -5.95
C ASP A 43 -20.18 -13.34 -4.61
N ASP A 44 -19.24 -14.03 -3.96
CA ASP A 44 -19.41 -14.69 -2.67
C ASP A 44 -18.42 -14.11 -1.62
N LEU A 45 -18.99 -13.46 -0.58
CA LEU A 45 -18.23 -12.92 0.56
C LEU A 45 -17.48 -14.01 1.35
N LYS A 46 -17.88 -15.29 1.25
CA LYS A 46 -17.16 -16.40 1.89
C LYS A 46 -15.82 -16.66 1.19
N ASP A 47 -15.79 -16.55 -0.13
CA ASP A 47 -14.57 -16.73 -0.90
C ASP A 47 -13.55 -15.65 -0.59
N VAL A 48 -13.98 -14.40 -0.41
CA VAL A 48 -13.11 -13.28 0.00
C VAL A 48 -12.35 -13.64 1.28
N SER A 49 -13.03 -14.17 2.28
CA SER A 49 -12.39 -14.48 3.56
C SER A 49 -11.33 -15.60 3.45
N VAL A 50 -11.51 -16.53 2.52
CA VAL A 50 -10.56 -17.62 2.26
C VAL A 50 -9.31 -17.07 1.56
N TYR A 51 -9.48 -16.27 0.51
CA TYR A 51 -8.36 -15.67 -0.21
C TYR A 51 -7.54 -14.72 0.66
N VAL A 52 -8.22 -13.88 1.45
CA VAL A 52 -7.53 -12.98 2.39
C VAL A 52 -6.77 -13.75 3.46
N LYS A 53 -7.32 -14.87 3.96
CA LYS A 53 -6.58 -15.73 4.91
C LYS A 53 -5.34 -16.33 4.27
N ALA A 54 -5.43 -16.79 3.02
CA ALA A 54 -4.28 -17.31 2.30
C ALA A 54 -3.20 -16.23 2.13
N SER A 55 -3.57 -15.08 1.57
CA SER A 55 -2.64 -13.94 1.42
C SER A 55 -2.06 -13.47 2.77
N THR A 56 -2.83 -13.52 3.85
CA THR A 56 -2.36 -13.19 5.19
C THR A 56 -1.24 -14.15 5.64
N VAL A 57 -1.33 -15.44 5.29
CA VAL A 57 -0.27 -16.42 5.61
C VAL A 57 1.02 -16.06 4.89
N ASP A 58 0.93 -15.73 3.60
CA ASP A 58 2.10 -15.34 2.80
C ASP A 58 2.75 -14.06 3.32
N ILE A 59 1.95 -13.03 3.60
CA ILE A 59 2.43 -11.78 4.19
C ILE A 59 3.11 -12.03 5.55
N ARG A 60 2.51 -12.85 6.41
CA ARG A 60 3.09 -13.20 7.70
C ARG A 60 4.45 -13.88 7.55
N SER A 61 4.58 -14.80 6.60
CA SER A 61 5.85 -15.51 6.35
C SER A 61 6.99 -14.55 5.98
N ILE A 62 6.67 -13.40 5.37
CA ILE A 62 7.64 -12.37 5.01
C ILE A 62 8.02 -11.50 6.22
N ILE A 63 7.03 -11.07 7.00
CA ILE A 63 7.27 -10.04 8.04
C ILE A 63 7.56 -10.61 9.42
N GLU A 64 7.07 -11.82 9.78
CA GLU A 64 7.34 -12.44 11.09
C GLU A 64 8.85 -12.67 11.36
N PRO A 65 9.70 -13.04 10.40
CA PRO A 65 11.13 -13.12 10.63
C PRO A 65 11.78 -11.81 11.10
N LEU A 66 11.18 -10.66 10.75
CA LEU A 66 11.67 -9.35 11.17
C LEU A 66 11.18 -8.96 12.57
N ILE A 67 9.90 -9.21 12.85
CA ILE A 67 9.21 -8.69 14.04
C ILE A 67 8.96 -9.76 15.11
N GLY A 68 9.33 -11.02 14.83
CA GLY A 68 9.01 -12.14 15.71
C GLY A 68 7.51 -12.48 15.72
N HIS A 69 7.09 -13.26 16.72
CA HIS A 69 5.71 -13.75 16.82
C HIS A 69 4.69 -12.74 17.39
N ASP A 70 5.07 -11.47 17.50
CA ASP A 70 4.21 -10.42 18.10
C ASP A 70 3.18 -9.84 17.14
N LEU A 71 3.08 -10.40 15.91
CA LEU A 71 2.09 -9.96 14.92
C LEU A 71 0.68 -10.39 15.30
N THR A 72 -0.15 -9.43 15.66
CA THR A 72 -1.59 -9.64 15.88
C THR A 72 -2.34 -9.37 14.57
N VAL A 73 -3.18 -10.31 14.16
CA VAL A 73 -4.03 -10.19 12.96
C VAL A 73 -5.48 -10.22 13.38
N THR A 74 -6.23 -9.19 13.05
CA THR A 74 -7.67 -9.11 13.28
C THR A 74 -8.41 -8.89 11.98
N GLN A 75 -9.50 -9.62 11.77
CA GLN A 75 -10.32 -9.51 10.57
C GLN A 75 -11.68 -8.92 10.92
N SER A 76 -12.11 -7.95 10.13
CA SER A 76 -13.44 -7.37 10.18
C SER A 76 -14.22 -7.70 8.90
N LYS A 77 -15.44 -7.18 8.78
CA LYS A 77 -16.23 -7.27 7.55
C LYS A 77 -15.59 -6.49 6.37
N HIS A 78 -14.73 -5.52 6.65
CA HIS A 78 -14.26 -4.55 5.66
C HIS A 78 -12.76 -4.54 5.45
N SER A 79 -12.00 -5.11 6.37
CA SER A 79 -10.54 -5.13 6.29
C SER A 79 -9.90 -6.18 7.18
N THR A 80 -8.65 -6.53 6.87
CA THR A 80 -7.73 -7.20 7.78
C THR A 80 -6.77 -6.17 8.35
N LYS A 81 -6.63 -6.13 9.68
CA LYS A 81 -5.64 -5.31 10.38
C LYS A 81 -4.52 -6.17 10.92
N MET A 82 -3.30 -5.78 10.64
CA MET A 82 -2.09 -6.35 11.20
C MET A 82 -1.44 -5.33 12.13
N SER A 83 -1.11 -5.72 13.36
CA SER A 83 -0.45 -4.82 14.30
C SER A 83 0.62 -5.54 15.10
N PHE A 84 1.66 -4.80 15.45
CA PHE A 84 2.73 -5.24 16.33
C PHE A 84 3.28 -4.07 17.14
N THR A 85 3.78 -4.38 18.33
CA THR A 85 4.43 -3.42 19.22
C THR A 85 5.85 -3.86 19.49
N LYS A 86 6.80 -2.95 19.38
CA LYS A 86 8.21 -3.22 19.59
C LYS A 86 8.88 -2.10 20.41
N SER A 87 9.92 -2.48 21.14
CA SER A 87 10.79 -1.50 21.80
C SER A 87 11.43 -0.57 20.76
N ASN A 88 11.50 0.72 21.11
CA ASN A 88 12.17 1.72 20.28
C ASN A 88 13.66 1.43 20.08
N ASP A 89 14.26 0.62 20.97
CA ASP A 89 15.68 0.23 20.93
C ASP A 89 15.93 -0.98 20.02
N GLU A 90 14.88 -1.69 19.58
CA GLU A 90 15.05 -2.81 18.64
C GLU A 90 15.51 -2.31 17.27
N TYR A 91 16.42 -3.08 16.65
CA TYR A 91 16.98 -2.72 15.33
C TYR A 91 15.91 -2.47 14.29
N VAL A 92 14.92 -3.36 14.17
CA VAL A 92 13.83 -3.25 13.19
C VAL A 92 13.05 -1.95 13.38
N MET A 93 12.76 -1.56 14.62
CA MET A 93 12.02 -0.34 14.90
C MET A 93 12.82 0.91 14.56
N ARG A 94 14.11 0.94 14.93
CA ARG A 94 14.99 2.06 14.59
C ARG A 94 15.09 2.26 13.08
N GLU A 95 15.26 1.18 12.32
CA GLU A 95 15.33 1.24 10.86
C GLU A 95 14.00 1.68 10.24
N LEU A 96 12.87 1.13 10.67
CA LEU A 96 11.55 1.58 10.20
C LEU A 96 11.33 3.07 10.48
N MET A 97 11.64 3.54 11.69
CA MET A 97 11.47 4.96 12.04
C MET A 97 12.41 5.87 11.24
N ARG A 98 13.62 5.42 10.94
CA ARG A 98 14.54 6.12 10.05
C ARG A 98 14.01 6.24 8.62
N LEU A 99 13.49 5.14 8.07
CA LEU A 99 12.99 5.07 6.70
C LEU A 99 11.67 5.82 6.49
N ILE A 100 10.78 5.79 7.47
CA ILE A 100 9.46 6.44 7.41
C ILE A 100 9.54 7.90 7.86
N GLY A 101 10.54 8.25 8.68
CA GLY A 101 10.69 9.59 9.23
C GLY A 101 9.64 9.93 10.28
N ASN A 102 9.18 11.18 10.30
CA ASN A 102 8.25 11.67 11.34
C ASN A 102 6.77 11.38 11.07
N GLY A 103 6.44 10.78 9.93
CA GLY A 103 5.06 10.44 9.59
C GLY A 103 4.46 9.43 10.58
N THR A 104 3.22 9.66 11.00
CA THR A 104 2.49 8.77 11.91
C THR A 104 1.29 8.11 11.25
N HIS A 105 0.86 8.60 10.09
CA HIS A 105 -0.28 8.08 9.36
C HIS A 105 0.03 8.12 7.86
N HIS A 106 -0.37 7.09 7.10
CA HIS A 106 -0.09 6.96 5.68
C HIS A 106 -0.48 8.20 4.86
N SER A 107 -1.56 8.92 5.23
CA SER A 107 -1.99 10.14 4.54
C SER A 107 -1.01 11.32 4.63
N THR A 108 -0.04 11.26 5.52
CA THR A 108 1.01 12.28 5.73
C THR A 108 2.42 11.77 5.49
N MET A 109 2.60 10.46 5.30
CA MET A 109 3.90 9.84 5.05
C MET A 109 4.40 10.15 3.64
N ARG A 110 5.71 10.15 3.48
CA ARG A 110 6.43 10.29 2.21
C ARG A 110 7.53 9.23 2.13
N MET A 111 7.90 8.86 0.91
CA MET A 111 9.10 8.07 0.73
C MET A 111 10.33 8.90 1.11
N ASN A 112 11.14 8.38 2.02
CA ASN A 112 12.44 8.95 2.32
C ASN A 112 13.31 8.91 1.05
N PRO A 113 14.05 9.98 0.70
CA PRO A 113 14.97 9.98 -0.44
C PRO A 113 15.94 8.80 -0.47
N GLU A 114 16.35 8.28 0.68
CA GLU A 114 17.22 7.10 0.79
C GLU A 114 16.62 5.85 0.13
N LEU A 115 15.29 5.71 0.11
CA LEU A 115 14.59 4.59 -0.52
C LEU A 115 14.78 4.55 -2.05
N PHE A 116 15.15 5.66 -2.66
CA PHE A 116 15.47 5.69 -4.09
C PHE A 116 16.89 5.16 -4.41
N GLY A 117 17.75 5.05 -3.39
CA GLY A 117 19.11 4.52 -3.48
C GLY A 117 19.26 3.02 -3.22
N ILE A 118 18.18 2.31 -2.82
CA ILE A 118 18.20 0.88 -2.55
C ILE A 118 18.26 0.05 -3.86
N THR A 119 18.53 -1.24 -3.75
CA THR A 119 18.61 -2.14 -4.91
C THR A 119 17.27 -2.27 -5.66
N ALA A 120 17.32 -2.78 -6.89
CA ALA A 120 16.11 -2.97 -7.70
C ALA A 120 15.12 -3.97 -7.04
N ASP A 121 15.63 -5.01 -6.40
CA ASP A 121 14.79 -6.02 -5.74
C ASP A 121 14.14 -5.46 -4.47
N GLU A 122 14.86 -4.65 -3.70
CA GLU A 122 14.29 -3.93 -2.55
C GLU A 122 13.23 -2.90 -3.00
N LYS A 123 13.44 -2.20 -4.12
CA LYS A 123 12.43 -1.29 -4.70
C LYS A 123 11.17 -2.03 -5.12
N LYS A 124 11.32 -3.21 -5.75
CA LYS A 124 10.18 -4.07 -6.10
C LYS A 124 9.43 -4.52 -4.86
N ALA A 125 10.13 -4.96 -3.82
CA ALA A 125 9.53 -5.37 -2.57
C ALA A 125 8.78 -4.23 -1.87
N LEU A 126 9.37 -3.02 -1.84
CA LEU A 126 8.72 -1.82 -1.32
C LEU A 126 7.40 -1.53 -2.06
N LEU A 127 7.44 -1.52 -3.39
CA LEU A 127 6.26 -1.28 -4.23
C LEU A 127 5.22 -2.39 -4.09
N LYS A 128 5.65 -3.65 -3.95
CA LYS A 128 4.78 -4.80 -3.68
C LYS A 128 4.04 -4.63 -2.36
N GLY A 129 4.75 -4.25 -1.29
CA GLY A 129 4.13 -3.95 0.01
C GLY A 129 3.10 -2.82 -0.06
N ILE A 130 3.37 -1.76 -0.82
CA ILE A 130 2.39 -0.69 -1.07
C ILE A 130 1.18 -1.26 -1.84
N ALA A 131 1.41 -2.03 -2.90
CA ALA A 131 0.35 -2.57 -3.74
C ALA A 131 -0.55 -3.55 -2.99
N ASP A 132 0.00 -4.39 -2.12
CA ASP A 132 -0.78 -5.36 -1.32
C ASP A 132 -1.79 -4.69 -0.37
N VAL A 133 -1.50 -3.48 0.09
CA VAL A 133 -2.41 -2.76 1.01
C VAL A 133 -3.27 -1.69 0.33
N THR A 134 -2.94 -1.28 -0.90
CA THR A 134 -3.63 -0.17 -1.58
C THR A 134 -4.07 -0.50 -3.00
N GLY A 135 -3.51 -1.57 -3.57
CA GLY A 135 -3.68 -1.91 -4.98
C GLY A 135 -4.81 -2.89 -5.26
N TYR A 136 -5.23 -2.92 -6.51
CA TYR A 136 -6.15 -3.92 -7.04
C TYR A 136 -6.04 -4.01 -8.56
N ILE A 137 -6.50 -5.12 -9.10
CA ILE A 137 -6.51 -5.36 -10.55
C ILE A 137 -7.93 -5.20 -11.07
N ARG A 138 -8.06 -4.51 -12.19
CA ARG A 138 -9.34 -4.29 -12.86
C ARG A 138 -9.19 -4.35 -14.37
N LYS A 139 -10.24 -4.84 -15.04
CA LYS A 139 -10.36 -4.76 -16.50
C LYS A 139 -10.40 -3.28 -16.92
N SER A 140 -9.62 -2.92 -17.93
CA SER A 140 -9.61 -1.55 -18.45
C SER A 140 -10.89 -1.24 -19.21
N ASN A 141 -11.28 0.04 -19.24
CA ASN A 141 -12.36 0.53 -20.08
C ASN A 141 -11.92 0.57 -21.55
N ILE A 142 -12.80 0.18 -22.48
CA ILE A 142 -12.61 0.25 -23.94
C ILE A 142 -12.20 1.66 -24.40
N ALA A 143 -12.68 2.71 -23.71
CA ALA A 143 -12.35 4.11 -23.99
C ALA A 143 -10.83 4.44 -23.97
N PHE A 144 -9.98 3.56 -23.44
CA PHE A 144 -8.53 3.74 -23.37
C PHE A 144 -7.76 2.86 -24.39
N GLY A 145 -8.42 2.37 -25.43
CA GLY A 145 -7.78 1.83 -26.62
C GLY A 145 -7.23 0.41 -26.54
N GLN A 146 -7.34 -0.26 -25.41
CA GLN A 146 -6.93 -1.67 -25.27
C GLN A 146 -8.07 -2.51 -24.70
N GLU A 147 -8.85 -3.08 -25.60
CA GLU A 147 -9.92 -4.01 -25.25
C GLU A 147 -9.34 -5.25 -24.55
N GLY A 148 -9.85 -5.51 -23.33
CA GLY A 148 -9.45 -6.70 -22.57
C GLY A 148 -8.18 -6.57 -21.73
N ALA A 149 -7.43 -5.50 -21.82
CA ALA A 149 -6.25 -5.29 -20.96
C ALA A 149 -6.67 -5.06 -19.51
N HIS A 150 -5.95 -5.69 -18.57
CA HIS A 150 -6.10 -5.43 -17.15
C HIS A 150 -5.12 -4.35 -16.72
N ARG A 151 -5.53 -3.60 -15.69
CA ARG A 151 -4.71 -2.58 -15.04
C ARG A 151 -4.63 -2.83 -13.56
N VAL A 152 -3.47 -2.52 -13.01
CA VAL A 152 -3.26 -2.33 -11.58
C VAL A 152 -3.58 -0.87 -11.25
N TYR A 153 -4.34 -0.67 -10.21
CA TYR A 153 -4.67 0.63 -9.61
C TYR A 153 -4.05 0.65 -8.23
N ILE A 154 -3.21 1.63 -7.95
CA ILE A 154 -2.69 1.91 -6.61
C ILE A 154 -3.38 3.18 -6.14
N GLU A 155 -4.24 3.08 -5.12
CA GLU A 155 -5.06 4.18 -4.61
C GLU A 155 -4.52 4.68 -3.28
N ILE A 156 -4.12 5.93 -3.23
CA ILE A 156 -3.60 6.58 -2.02
C ILE A 156 -4.54 7.70 -1.60
N PRO A 157 -5.41 7.48 -0.59
CA PRO A 157 -6.33 8.49 -0.12
C PRO A 157 -5.61 9.67 0.50
N GLY A 158 -5.90 10.88 0.01
CA GLY A 158 -5.48 12.14 0.63
C GLY A 158 -3.98 12.45 0.56
N ASN A 159 -3.16 11.64 -0.10
CA ASN A 159 -1.71 11.83 -0.16
C ASN A 159 -1.20 11.86 -1.61
N TRP A 160 -1.34 13.01 -2.26
CA TRP A 160 -0.86 13.21 -3.63
C TRP A 160 0.65 13.01 -3.77
N TYR A 161 1.40 13.46 -2.79
CA TYR A 161 2.87 13.35 -2.86
C TYR A 161 3.35 11.90 -2.83
N MET A 162 2.69 11.03 -2.09
CA MET A 162 3.00 9.60 -2.10
C MET A 162 2.74 8.98 -3.49
N VAL A 163 1.71 9.44 -4.21
CA VAL A 163 1.43 9.00 -5.59
C VAL A 163 2.60 9.37 -6.52
N ILE A 164 3.15 10.57 -6.38
CA ILE A 164 4.33 11.00 -7.14
C ILE A 164 5.56 10.15 -6.76
N ASP A 165 5.76 9.88 -5.48
CA ASP A 165 6.87 9.05 -5.00
C ASP A 165 6.77 7.63 -5.59
N ILE A 166 5.58 7.02 -5.59
CA ILE A 166 5.31 5.69 -6.19
C ILE A 166 5.60 5.71 -7.69
N ALA A 167 5.13 6.73 -8.41
CA ALA A 167 5.37 6.84 -9.85
C ALA A 167 6.87 6.97 -10.18
N ASN A 168 7.62 7.74 -9.40
CA ASN A 168 9.07 7.86 -9.54
C ASN A 168 9.80 6.55 -9.19
N MET A 169 9.33 5.82 -8.18
CA MET A 169 9.89 4.53 -7.79
C MET A 169 9.66 3.46 -8.87
N LEU A 170 8.46 3.41 -9.46
CA LEU A 170 8.14 2.54 -10.60
C LEU A 170 9.06 2.85 -11.79
N LYS A 171 9.23 4.13 -12.11
CA LYS A 171 10.15 4.56 -13.16
C LYS A 171 11.60 4.14 -12.89
N ALA A 172 12.04 4.16 -11.62
CA ALA A 172 13.41 3.79 -11.24
C ALA A 172 13.71 2.29 -11.37
N ILE A 173 12.70 1.47 -11.66
CA ILE A 173 12.81 0.02 -11.95
C ILE A 173 12.24 -0.33 -13.34
N ASP A 174 12.15 0.66 -14.23
CA ASP A 174 11.69 0.52 -15.62
C ASP A 174 10.25 -0.03 -15.76
N VAL A 175 9.39 0.21 -14.76
CA VAL A 175 7.95 -0.09 -14.85
C VAL A 175 7.21 1.15 -15.31
N PRO A 176 6.62 1.15 -16.53
CA PRO A 176 5.98 2.33 -17.07
C PRO A 176 4.64 2.62 -16.36
N VAL A 177 4.46 3.87 -15.95
CA VAL A 177 3.21 4.38 -15.42
C VAL A 177 2.33 4.86 -16.58
N GLN A 178 1.13 4.33 -16.67
CA GLN A 178 0.20 4.70 -17.73
C GLN A 178 -0.48 6.04 -17.44
N THR A 179 -0.97 6.22 -16.22
CA THR A 179 -1.71 7.43 -15.82
C THR A 179 -1.54 7.68 -14.32
N ILE A 180 -1.48 8.95 -13.98
CA ILE A 180 -1.56 9.43 -12.60
C ILE A 180 -2.78 10.33 -12.50
N ASP A 181 -3.74 9.99 -11.63
CA ASP A 181 -4.97 10.75 -11.46
C ASP A 181 -4.97 11.50 -10.12
N PHE A 182 -5.12 12.81 -10.18
CA PHE A 182 -5.35 13.66 -9.02
C PHE A 182 -6.84 13.71 -8.71
N GLY A 183 -7.23 13.11 -7.59
CA GLY A 183 -8.61 13.20 -7.11
C GLY A 183 -9.60 12.59 -8.07
N HIS A 184 -9.47 11.30 -8.32
CA HIS A 184 -10.42 10.58 -9.15
C HIS A 184 -11.79 10.57 -8.47
N PRO A 185 -12.83 11.22 -9.06
CA PRO A 185 -14.16 11.08 -8.53
C PRO A 185 -14.59 9.64 -8.72
N ASN A 186 -14.98 8.97 -7.65
CA ASN A 186 -15.56 7.64 -7.76
C ASN A 186 -16.99 7.74 -8.32
N PHE A 187 -17.10 7.94 -9.62
CA PHE A 187 -18.40 8.03 -10.32
C PHE A 187 -19.29 6.78 -10.20
N ARG A 188 -18.75 5.70 -9.62
CA ARG A 188 -19.50 4.47 -9.38
C ARG A 188 -20.21 4.44 -8.06
N ASP A 189 -19.83 5.29 -7.14
CA ASP A 189 -20.60 5.49 -5.94
C ASP A 189 -21.84 6.31 -6.34
N GLY A 190 -23.00 5.66 -6.45
CA GLY A 190 -24.30 6.31 -6.74
C GLY A 190 -24.70 7.42 -5.75
N LYS A 191 -23.81 7.73 -4.83
CA LYS A 191 -23.87 8.85 -3.88
C LYS A 191 -23.28 10.15 -4.43
N LEU A 192 -22.83 10.20 -5.70
CA LEU A 192 -22.33 11.43 -6.33
C LEU A 192 -23.33 12.59 -6.27
N VAL A 193 -24.62 12.30 -6.33
CA VAL A 193 -25.67 13.31 -6.15
C VAL A 193 -25.58 13.98 -4.77
N LYS A 194 -25.18 13.24 -3.74
CA LYS A 194 -24.99 13.76 -2.38
C LYS A 194 -23.71 14.58 -2.20
N TYR A 195 -22.73 14.42 -3.08
CA TYR A 195 -21.48 15.18 -3.04
C TYR A 195 -21.67 16.65 -3.49
N ASN A 196 -22.66 16.92 -4.33
CA ASN A 196 -22.99 18.28 -4.76
C ASN A 196 -23.66 19.11 -3.66
N GLU A 197 -24.03 18.51 -2.53
CA GLU A 197 -24.70 19.18 -1.40
C GLU A 197 -23.75 19.62 -0.27
N GLY A 198 -22.48 19.94 -0.58
CA GLY A 198 -21.53 20.44 0.42
C GLY A 198 -20.96 19.37 1.36
N ASN A 199 -21.01 18.09 0.98
CA ASN A 199 -20.44 17.00 1.77
C ASN A 199 -18.91 17.18 1.90
N PRO A 200 -18.35 17.32 3.13
CA PRO A 200 -16.92 17.49 3.34
C PRO A 200 -16.07 16.33 2.80
N ASN A 201 -16.67 15.15 2.57
CA ASN A 201 -15.98 14.01 1.95
C ASN A 201 -15.80 14.15 0.43
N PHE A 202 -16.43 15.11 -0.23
CA PHE A 202 -16.18 15.38 -1.65
C PHE A 202 -14.71 15.67 -1.94
N TRP A 203 -14.01 16.28 -1.00
CA TRP A 203 -12.60 16.66 -1.12
C TRP A 203 -11.61 15.61 -0.58
N LYS A 204 -12.09 14.55 0.06
CA LYS A 204 -11.29 13.38 0.40
C LYS A 204 -11.11 12.52 -0.85
N LYS A 205 -10.32 13.03 -1.76
CA LYS A 205 -10.09 12.41 -3.07
C LYS A 205 -9.10 11.28 -2.96
N GLU A 206 -9.42 10.16 -3.61
CA GLU A 206 -8.44 9.11 -3.88
C GLU A 206 -7.56 9.54 -5.04
N HIS A 207 -6.27 9.54 -4.84
CA HIS A 207 -5.30 9.73 -5.91
C HIS A 207 -4.85 8.36 -6.39
N GLN A 208 -4.59 8.21 -7.68
CA GLN A 208 -4.32 6.89 -8.27
C GLN A 208 -3.10 6.90 -9.17
N VAL A 209 -2.32 5.81 -9.11
CA VAL A 209 -1.38 5.41 -10.16
C VAL A 209 -1.98 4.22 -10.88
N LYS A 210 -1.95 4.24 -12.21
CA LYS A 210 -2.46 3.16 -13.07
C LYS A 210 -1.33 2.61 -13.93
N ILE A 211 -1.18 1.30 -13.91
CA ILE A 211 -0.15 0.55 -14.63
C ILE A 211 -0.83 -0.58 -15.39
N PHE A 212 -0.38 -0.95 -16.59
CA PHE A 212 -0.85 -2.18 -17.21
C PHE A 212 -0.41 -3.41 -16.39
N ALA A 213 -1.31 -4.38 -16.23
CA ALA A 213 -1.06 -5.52 -15.35
C ALA A 213 0.13 -6.37 -15.80
N ASN A 214 0.35 -6.52 -17.12
CA ASN A 214 1.51 -7.21 -17.67
C ASN A 214 2.84 -6.52 -17.32
N GLU A 215 2.87 -5.21 -17.24
CA GLU A 215 4.06 -4.43 -16.87
C GLU A 215 4.31 -4.46 -15.37
N PHE A 216 3.24 -4.55 -14.58
CA PHE A 216 3.33 -4.66 -13.12
C PHE A 216 3.78 -6.05 -12.65
N LEU A 217 3.83 -7.07 -13.52
CA LEU A 217 4.31 -8.41 -13.19
C LEU A 217 5.74 -8.41 -12.60
N ALA A 218 6.57 -7.43 -12.96
CA ALA A 218 7.91 -7.27 -12.40
C ALA A 218 7.90 -6.98 -10.87
N VAL A 219 6.80 -6.40 -10.36
CA VAL A 219 6.55 -6.12 -8.94
C VAL A 219 5.66 -7.20 -8.34
N GLY A 220 4.50 -7.44 -8.92
CA GLY A 220 3.51 -8.43 -8.48
C GLY A 220 2.75 -8.04 -7.22
N PHE A 221 1.92 -8.98 -6.76
CA PHE A 221 1.23 -9.00 -5.46
C PHE A 221 1.60 -10.29 -4.71
N ASN A 222 1.35 -10.35 -3.41
CA ASN A 222 1.39 -11.57 -2.61
C ASN A 222 0.03 -12.24 -2.52
#